data_4f9a0c68249ff64921c201fda7b9d432
#
_entry.id   4f9a0c68249ff64921c201fda7b9d432
#
_cell.length_a   1.000
_cell.length_b   1.000
_cell.length_c   1.000
_cell.angle_alpha   90.00
_cell.angle_beta   90.00
_cell.angle_gamma   90.00
#
_symmetry.space_group_name_H-M   'P 1'
#
loop_
_entity.id
_entity.type
_entity.pdbx_description
1 polymer ?
#
loop_
_entity_poly.entity_id
_entity_poly.type
_entity_poly.pdbx_seq_one_letter_code
_entity_poly.pdbx_strand_id
1 'polypeptide(L)'
;PRSFCRRCVQVLEQAGSNYDLIVLDPPAFAKHKDALRNALKGYTRLNAIAFKKIRKGGIVFTFSCSQAVNKDQFRLAVFTAAAQSGRHVRILHQLHQPADHPINIYHPEGEYLKGLVLEVE
;
A
#
# COMPACT_ATOMS: atom_id res chain seq x y z
N PRO A 1 11.00 -0.24 -14.35
CA PRO A 1 9.95 -0.68 -13.42
C PRO A 1 10.46 -1.03 -12.03
N ARG A 2 11.53 -1.81 -11.91
CA ARG A 2 12.07 -2.14 -10.58
C ARG A 2 12.69 -0.94 -9.88
N SER A 3 13.37 -0.09 -10.63
CA SER A 3 13.92 1.15 -10.12
C SER A 3 12.81 2.11 -9.70
N PHE A 4 11.59 1.91 -10.20
CA PHE A 4 10.44 2.72 -9.86
C PHE A 4 10.13 2.66 -8.37
N CYS A 5 10.14 1.48 -7.76
CA CYS A 5 9.87 1.33 -6.32
C CYS A 5 10.88 2.09 -5.47
N ARG A 6 12.18 1.95 -5.78
CA ARG A 6 13.22 2.72 -5.09
C ARG A 6 13.04 4.20 -5.31
N ARG A 7 12.73 4.58 -6.54
CA ARG A 7 12.53 5.98 -6.91
C ARG A 7 11.32 6.56 -6.16
N CYS A 8 10.23 5.81 -6.04
CA CYS A 8 9.07 6.25 -5.27
C CYS A 8 9.43 6.53 -3.83
N VAL A 9 10.16 5.62 -3.18
CA VAL A 9 10.61 5.80 -1.81
C VAL A 9 11.52 7.03 -1.70
N GLN A 10 12.47 7.20 -2.62
CA GLN A 10 13.36 8.35 -2.61
C GLN A 10 12.61 9.66 -2.82
N VAL A 11 11.65 9.69 -3.74
CA VAL A 11 10.85 10.89 -4.00
C VAL A 11 10.08 11.27 -2.74
N LEU A 12 9.44 10.30 -2.07
CA LEU A 12 8.71 10.55 -0.84
C LEU A 12 9.63 11.04 0.28
N GLU A 13 10.80 10.44 0.43
CA GLU A 13 11.77 10.85 1.46
C GLU A 13 12.26 12.27 1.25
N GLN A 14 12.43 12.70 0.00
CA GLN A 14 12.92 14.04 -0.35
C GLN A 14 11.81 15.07 -0.40
N ALA A 15 10.56 14.66 -0.50
CA ALA A 15 9.43 15.56 -0.60
C ALA A 15 9.14 16.24 0.73
N GLY A 16 8.60 17.44 0.67
CA GLY A 16 8.11 18.13 1.86
C GLY A 16 6.84 17.48 2.43
N SER A 17 6.39 17.99 3.57
CA SER A 17 5.21 17.45 4.28
C SER A 17 3.93 18.20 3.89
N ASN A 18 3.78 18.56 2.62
CA ASN A 18 2.70 19.45 2.15
C ASN A 18 1.60 18.74 1.36
N TYR A 19 1.52 17.42 1.45
CA TYR A 19 0.53 16.67 0.68
C TYR A 19 -0.76 16.47 1.45
N ASP A 20 -1.88 16.75 0.80
CA ASP A 20 -3.22 16.45 1.30
C ASP A 20 -3.71 15.08 0.84
N LEU A 21 -3.15 14.61 -0.27
CA LEU A 21 -3.52 13.34 -0.89
C LEU A 21 -2.27 12.67 -1.43
N ILE A 22 -2.11 11.39 -1.09
CA ILE A 22 -1.03 10.56 -1.61
C ILE A 22 -1.65 9.27 -2.14
N VAL A 23 -1.26 8.88 -3.34
CA VAL A 23 -1.65 7.60 -3.95
C VAL A 23 -0.42 6.72 -4.06
N LEU A 24 -0.44 5.58 -3.39
CA LEU A 24 0.62 4.58 -3.40
C LEU A 24 0.13 3.38 -4.23
N ASP A 25 0.62 3.29 -5.44
CA ASP A 25 0.29 2.19 -6.36
C ASP A 25 1.57 1.60 -6.95
N PRO A 26 2.40 0.96 -6.12
CA PRO A 26 3.66 0.39 -6.57
C PRO A 26 3.43 -0.84 -7.42
N PRO A 27 4.40 -1.20 -8.28
CA PRO A 27 4.37 -2.50 -8.93
C PRO A 27 4.46 -3.62 -7.88
N ALA A 28 4.13 -4.84 -8.28
CA ALA A 28 4.20 -5.98 -7.37
C ALA A 28 5.61 -6.16 -6.82
N PHE A 29 5.76 -6.08 -5.48
CA PHE A 29 7.05 -6.28 -4.82
C PHE A 29 7.47 -7.76 -4.80
N ALA A 30 6.47 -8.67 -4.81
CA ALA A 30 6.73 -10.10 -4.78
C ALA A 30 5.93 -10.79 -5.88
N LYS A 31 6.62 -11.60 -6.68
CA LYS A 31 6.00 -12.49 -7.67
C LYS A 31 5.95 -13.91 -7.16
N HIS A 32 6.73 -14.25 -6.15
CA HIS A 32 6.84 -15.58 -5.58
C HIS A 32 6.69 -15.53 -4.06
N LYS A 33 6.21 -16.63 -3.48
CA LYS A 33 6.03 -16.73 -2.03
C LYS A 33 7.33 -16.53 -1.26
N ASP A 34 8.46 -16.90 -1.84
CA ASP A 34 9.78 -16.76 -1.21
C ASP A 34 10.16 -15.31 -0.96
N ALA A 35 9.57 -14.38 -1.75
CA ALA A 35 9.82 -12.95 -1.61
C ALA A 35 8.79 -12.24 -0.73
N LEU A 36 7.88 -12.98 -0.10
CA LEU A 36 6.79 -12.42 0.69
C LEU A 36 7.28 -11.49 1.79
N ARG A 37 8.28 -11.93 2.55
CA ARG A 37 8.84 -11.13 3.65
C ARG A 37 9.38 -9.79 3.14
N ASN A 38 10.10 -9.82 2.04
CA ASN A 38 10.66 -8.60 1.44
C ASN A 38 9.57 -7.69 0.90
N ALA A 39 8.52 -8.28 0.32
CA ALA A 39 7.37 -7.52 -0.16
C ALA A 39 6.67 -6.81 1.01
N LEU A 40 6.43 -7.50 2.11
CA LEU A 40 5.79 -6.91 3.28
C LEU A 40 6.63 -5.78 3.87
N LYS A 41 7.95 -5.95 3.92
CA LYS A 41 8.85 -4.87 4.34
C LYS A 41 8.77 -3.67 3.40
N GLY A 42 8.70 -3.90 2.10
CA GLY A 42 8.58 -2.85 1.09
C GLY A 42 7.29 -2.06 1.26
N TYR A 43 6.17 -2.73 1.40
CA TYR A 43 4.88 -2.09 1.63
C TYR A 43 4.86 -1.32 2.96
N THR A 44 5.41 -1.90 4.01
CA THR A 44 5.50 -1.24 5.32
C THR A 44 6.32 0.04 5.22
N ARG A 45 7.48 -0.02 4.60
CA ARG A 45 8.36 1.15 4.46
C ARG A 45 7.71 2.25 3.65
N LEU A 46 7.13 1.90 2.50
CA LEU A 46 6.49 2.86 1.61
C LEU A 46 5.34 3.59 2.30
N ASN A 47 4.46 2.82 2.97
CA ASN A 47 3.33 3.39 3.69
C ASN A 47 3.79 4.24 4.88
N ALA A 48 4.80 3.79 5.63
CA ALA A 48 5.32 4.55 6.77
C ALA A 48 5.83 5.92 6.33
N ILE A 49 6.55 5.98 5.23
CA ILE A 49 7.07 7.25 4.69
C ILE A 49 5.90 8.16 4.29
N ALA A 50 4.90 7.62 3.60
CA ALA A 50 3.73 8.38 3.19
C ALA A 50 2.99 8.95 4.41
N PHE A 51 2.80 8.14 5.46
CA PHE A 51 2.12 8.61 6.67
C PHE A 51 2.88 9.71 7.37
N LYS A 52 4.21 9.68 7.32
CA LYS A 52 5.03 10.76 7.90
C LYS A 52 4.94 12.06 7.09
N LYS A 53 4.72 11.95 5.79
CA LYS A 53 4.75 13.10 4.87
C LYS A 53 3.39 13.75 4.64
N ILE A 54 2.31 13.05 4.92
CA ILE A 54 0.99 13.58 4.66
C ILE A 54 0.56 14.55 5.76
N ARG A 55 -0.23 15.56 5.39
CA ARG A 55 -0.79 16.51 6.35
C ARG A 55 -1.79 15.84 7.26
N LYS A 56 -1.99 16.43 8.45
CA LYS A 56 -3.04 16.00 9.36
C LYS A 56 -4.41 16.10 8.67
N GLY A 57 -5.16 15.02 8.70
CA GLY A 57 -6.44 14.92 8.00
C GLY A 57 -6.32 14.57 6.53
N GLY A 58 -5.11 14.32 6.04
CA GLY A 58 -4.90 13.94 4.64
C GLY A 58 -5.34 12.52 4.34
N ILE A 59 -5.47 12.22 3.07
CA ILE A 59 -5.97 10.93 2.57
C ILE A 59 -4.87 10.19 1.84
N VAL A 60 -4.71 8.91 2.16
CA VAL A 60 -3.78 8.02 1.47
C VAL A 60 -4.57 6.89 0.82
N PHE A 61 -4.40 6.74 -0.50
CA PHE A 61 -4.86 5.57 -1.24
C PHE A 61 -3.66 4.65 -1.37
N THR A 62 -3.74 3.45 -0.80
CA THR A 62 -2.62 2.51 -0.86
C THR A 62 -3.08 1.18 -1.44
N PHE A 63 -2.29 0.65 -2.37
CA PHE A 63 -2.66 -0.53 -3.14
C PHE A 63 -1.55 -1.56 -3.15
N SER A 64 -1.96 -2.81 -3.33
CA SER A 64 -1.07 -3.92 -3.65
C SER A 64 -1.71 -4.77 -4.74
N CYS A 65 -0.98 -5.05 -5.80
CA CYS A 65 -1.39 -5.99 -6.84
C CYS A 65 -0.61 -7.30 -6.77
N SER A 66 0.12 -7.55 -5.70
CA SER A 66 0.91 -8.76 -5.54
C SER A 66 0.03 -9.95 -5.18
N GLN A 67 0.10 -11.02 -5.98
CA GLN A 67 -0.62 -12.26 -5.69
C GLN A 67 -0.06 -12.97 -4.46
N ALA A 68 1.20 -12.75 -4.13
CA ALA A 68 1.85 -13.38 -2.99
C ALA A 68 1.40 -12.78 -1.66
N VAL A 69 0.79 -11.61 -1.68
CA VAL A 69 0.34 -10.89 -0.49
C VAL A 69 -1.17 -10.91 -0.45
N ASN A 70 -1.75 -11.52 0.59
CA ASN A 70 -3.20 -11.51 0.76
C ASN A 70 -3.67 -10.23 1.46
N LYS A 71 -4.99 -10.08 1.58
CA LYS A 71 -5.60 -8.89 2.21
C LYS A 71 -5.13 -8.67 3.63
N ASP A 72 -5.06 -9.73 4.42
CA ASP A 72 -4.68 -9.64 5.83
C ASP A 72 -3.21 -9.27 5.97
N GLN A 73 -2.36 -9.83 5.13
CA GLN A 73 -0.93 -9.52 5.12
C GLN A 73 -0.68 -8.07 4.71
N PHE A 74 -1.39 -7.60 3.69
CA PHE A 74 -1.29 -6.21 3.26
C PHE A 74 -1.76 -5.25 4.36
N ARG A 75 -2.90 -5.56 4.97
CA ARG A 75 -3.45 -4.76 6.06
C ARG A 75 -2.51 -4.73 7.26
N LEU A 76 -1.86 -5.86 7.57
CA LEU A 76 -0.87 -5.91 8.64
C LEU A 76 0.35 -5.05 8.32
N ALA A 77 0.81 -5.05 7.07
CA ALA A 77 1.92 -4.19 6.66
C ALA A 77 1.57 -2.70 6.83
N VAL A 78 0.35 -2.32 6.45
CA VAL A 78 -0.14 -0.95 6.61
C VAL A 78 -0.30 -0.60 8.10
N PHE A 79 -0.81 -1.53 8.90
CA PHE A 79 -0.91 -1.37 10.35
C PHE A 79 0.47 -1.11 10.97
N THR A 80 1.45 -1.92 10.59
CA THR A 80 2.83 -1.77 11.09
C THR A 80 3.40 -0.40 10.69
N ALA A 81 3.13 0.02 9.46
CA ALA A 81 3.56 1.33 8.97
C ALA A 81 2.94 2.47 9.80
N ALA A 82 1.65 2.36 10.12
CA ALA A 82 0.97 3.35 10.96
C ALA A 82 1.60 3.41 12.35
N ALA A 83 1.87 2.25 12.94
CA ALA A 83 2.53 2.18 14.24
C ALA A 83 3.91 2.83 14.22
N GLN A 84 4.70 2.56 13.17
CA GLN A 84 6.03 3.16 13.01
C GLN A 84 5.98 4.66 12.83
N SER A 85 4.95 5.17 12.17
CA SER A 85 4.80 6.61 11.94
C SER A 85 4.35 7.37 13.18
N GLY A 86 3.79 6.67 14.16
CA GLY A 86 3.22 7.29 15.36
C GLY A 86 1.93 8.06 15.12
N ARG A 87 1.30 7.89 13.96
CA ARG A 87 0.08 8.62 13.59
C ARG A 87 -1.15 7.73 13.70
N HIS A 88 -2.28 8.36 13.95
CA HIS A 88 -3.58 7.68 13.94
C HIS A 88 -4.07 7.58 12.50
N VAL A 89 -4.32 6.36 12.06
CA VAL A 89 -4.75 6.06 10.69
C VAL A 89 -6.07 5.31 10.75
N ARG A 90 -7.07 5.81 10.04
CA ARG A 90 -8.38 5.18 9.96
C ARG A 90 -8.65 4.68 8.55
N ILE A 91 -9.24 3.51 8.44
CA ILE A 91 -9.66 2.95 7.16
C ILE A 91 -11.04 3.51 6.83
N LEU A 92 -11.13 4.30 5.77
CA LEU A 92 -12.41 4.82 5.29
C LEU A 92 -13.10 3.83 4.35
N HIS A 93 -12.32 3.22 3.46
CA HIS A 93 -12.85 2.26 2.50
C HIS A 93 -11.83 1.16 2.23
N GLN A 94 -12.34 -0.04 1.94
CA GLN A 94 -11.56 -1.15 1.41
C GLN A 94 -11.95 -1.31 -0.05
N LEU A 95 -10.96 -1.30 -0.94
CA LEU A 95 -11.16 -1.34 -2.37
C LEU A 95 -10.81 -2.72 -2.92
N HIS A 96 -11.55 -3.13 -3.93
CA HIS A 96 -11.39 -4.40 -4.63
C HIS A 96 -11.20 -4.15 -6.12
N GLN A 97 -11.02 -5.22 -6.88
CA GLN A 97 -10.97 -5.12 -8.33
C GLN A 97 -12.28 -4.54 -8.86
N PRO A 98 -12.21 -3.61 -9.82
CA PRO A 98 -13.42 -3.07 -10.44
C PRO A 98 -14.11 -4.12 -11.32
N ALA A 99 -15.34 -3.84 -11.74
CA ALA A 99 -16.15 -4.78 -12.53
C ALA A 99 -15.51 -5.14 -13.88
N ASP A 100 -14.66 -4.30 -14.43
CA ASP A 100 -13.92 -4.59 -15.66
C ASP A 100 -12.72 -5.53 -15.47
N HIS A 101 -12.41 -5.88 -14.21
CA HIS A 101 -11.44 -6.92 -13.86
C HIS A 101 -12.11 -7.95 -12.96
N PRO A 102 -13.09 -8.71 -13.49
CA PRO A 102 -13.86 -9.62 -12.66
C PRO A 102 -13.03 -10.80 -12.17
N ILE A 103 -13.46 -11.38 -11.06
CA ILE A 103 -12.83 -12.55 -10.47
C ILE A 103 -13.70 -13.76 -10.82
N ASN A 104 -13.09 -14.78 -11.42
CA ASN A 104 -13.79 -16.02 -11.68
C ASN A 104 -13.98 -16.79 -10.37
N ILE A 105 -15.20 -17.24 -10.10
CA ILE A 105 -15.53 -17.91 -8.85
C ILE A 105 -14.74 -19.22 -8.64
N TYR A 106 -14.32 -19.86 -9.74
CA TYR A 106 -13.50 -21.07 -9.67
C TYR A 106 -12.01 -20.81 -9.63
N HIS A 107 -11.60 -19.55 -9.77
CA HIS A 107 -10.18 -19.14 -9.83
C HIS A 107 -9.94 -17.95 -8.90
N PRO A 108 -9.91 -18.20 -7.57
CA PRO A 108 -9.73 -17.12 -6.60
C PRO A 108 -8.37 -16.43 -6.71
N GLU A 109 -7.41 -17.05 -7.38
CA GLU A 109 -6.09 -16.43 -7.65
C GLU A 109 -6.20 -15.19 -8.54
N GLY A 110 -7.32 -15.01 -9.23
CA GLY A 110 -7.61 -13.80 -9.98
C GLY A 110 -7.90 -12.59 -9.07
N GLU A 111 -8.14 -12.81 -7.79
CA GLU A 111 -8.34 -11.75 -6.81
C GLU A 111 -7.00 -11.32 -6.23
N TYR A 112 -6.33 -10.40 -6.91
CA TYR A 112 -5.00 -9.96 -6.50
C TYR A 112 -4.92 -8.50 -6.08
N LEU A 113 -5.86 -7.66 -6.50
CA LEU A 113 -5.84 -6.24 -6.20
C LEU A 113 -6.44 -5.98 -4.82
N LYS A 114 -5.69 -5.32 -3.97
CA LYS A 114 -6.10 -4.88 -2.64
C LYS A 114 -5.86 -3.39 -2.54
N GLY A 115 -6.80 -2.67 -1.95
CA GLY A 115 -6.65 -1.24 -1.77
C GLY A 115 -7.30 -0.77 -0.48
N LEU A 116 -6.73 0.25 0.11
CA LEU A 116 -7.27 0.92 1.29
C LEU A 116 -7.29 2.41 1.05
N VAL A 117 -8.38 3.04 1.48
CA VAL A 117 -8.47 4.49 1.55
C VAL A 117 -8.37 4.86 3.02
N LEU A 118 -7.35 5.62 3.36
CA LEU A 118 -6.97 5.90 4.74
C LEU A 118 -7.02 7.40 5.02
N GLU A 119 -7.51 7.76 6.20
CA GLU A 119 -7.39 9.11 6.72
C GLU A 119 -6.32 9.11 7.80
N VAL A 120 -5.36 10.03 7.70
CA VAL A 120 -4.22 10.11 8.60
C VAL A 120 -4.34 11.38 9.45
N GLU A 121 -4.40 11.20 10.76
CA GLU A 121 -4.48 12.32 11.71
C GLU A 121 -3.12 12.68 12.31
#